data_32b62f1771298ae122bb9c89d1020a94
#
_entry.id   32b62f1771298ae122bb9c89d1020a94
#
_cell.length_a   1.000
_cell.length_b   1.000
_cell.length_c   1.000
_cell.angle_alpha   90.00
_cell.angle_beta   90.00
_cell.angle_gamma   90.00
#
_symmetry.space_group_name_H-M   'P 1'
#
loop_
_entity.id
_entity.type
_entity.pdbx_description
1 polymer ?
#
loop_
_entity_poly.entity_id
_entity_poly.type
_entity_poly.pdbx_seq_one_letter_code
_entity_poly.pdbx_strand_id
1 'polypeptide(L)'
;MKMRIVKIALACLLVPAVGMAQDARLKLPEFKSLAGKATESVNISLSPWLLHMAGAFIDDKDEDSVATKHLLAGIKSIQIRSYQFATDFAYSIDDIDGVRSQLTGPGWNRLMQVHHRDKSEDVDMYVLIENNVTKGFALVASEPRQFTIINIVGSITIDDLPKLEGHLHLPKLAEARANLLM
;
A
#
# COMPACT_ATOMS: atom_id res chain seq x y z
N MET A 1 -3.30 60.38 -42.34
CA MET A 1 -3.65 59.80 -41.04
C MET A 1 -3.50 58.25 -41.14
N LYS A 2 -2.39 57.70 -40.62
CA LYS A 2 -2.01 56.29 -40.82
C LYS A 2 -2.46 55.49 -39.60
N MET A 3 -3.44 54.62 -39.79
CA MET A 3 -3.97 53.73 -38.78
C MET A 3 -3.03 52.50 -38.59
N ARG A 4 -2.35 52.40 -37.46
CA ARG A 4 -1.49 51.27 -37.09
C ARG A 4 -2.37 50.17 -36.52
N ILE A 5 -2.48 49.06 -37.22
CA ILE A 5 -3.14 47.84 -36.79
C ILE A 5 -2.16 47.12 -35.83
N VAL A 6 -2.49 47.11 -34.53
CA VAL A 6 -1.77 46.32 -33.54
C VAL A 6 -2.26 44.86 -33.62
N LYS A 7 -1.40 43.98 -34.13
CA LYS A 7 -1.65 42.52 -34.10
C LYS A 7 -1.30 42.02 -32.69
N ILE A 8 -2.32 41.75 -31.89
CA ILE A 8 -2.17 41.01 -30.63
C ILE A 8 -2.03 39.55 -30.97
N ALA A 9 -0.81 39.02 -30.89
CA ALA A 9 -0.54 37.60 -30.98
C ALA A 9 -0.89 36.97 -29.62
N LEU A 10 -2.05 36.29 -29.57
CA LEU A 10 -2.46 35.45 -28.42
C LEU A 10 -1.61 34.20 -28.42
N ALA A 11 -0.51 34.19 -27.71
CA ALA A 11 0.30 33.02 -27.46
C ALA A 11 -0.45 32.15 -26.44
N CYS A 12 -1.18 31.12 -26.91
CA CYS A 12 -1.68 30.02 -26.07
C CYS A 12 -0.47 29.28 -25.47
N LEU A 13 -0.15 29.57 -24.21
CA LEU A 13 0.73 28.76 -23.40
C LEU A 13 0.05 27.41 -23.15
N LEU A 14 0.34 26.42 -24.01
CA LEU A 14 0.11 25.01 -23.73
C LEU A 14 1.06 24.63 -22.58
N VAL A 15 0.58 24.78 -21.34
CA VAL A 15 1.23 24.18 -20.18
C VAL A 15 0.96 22.67 -20.30
N PRO A 16 1.98 21.83 -20.57
CA PRO A 16 1.77 20.40 -20.50
C PRO A 16 1.37 20.09 -19.05
N ALA A 17 0.16 19.60 -18.84
CA ALA A 17 -0.21 18.98 -17.59
C ALA A 17 0.69 17.74 -17.45
N VAL A 18 1.83 17.91 -16.80
CA VAL A 18 2.66 16.79 -16.37
C VAL A 18 1.80 16.07 -15.35
N GLY A 19 1.11 15.04 -15.79
CA GLY A 19 0.39 14.12 -14.91
C GLY A 19 1.45 13.55 -13.96
N MET A 20 1.49 14.06 -12.74
CA MET A 20 2.32 13.47 -11.69
C MET A 20 1.76 12.08 -11.44
N ALA A 21 2.43 11.05 -11.99
CA ALA A 21 2.15 9.67 -11.66
C ALA A 21 2.20 9.57 -10.13
N GLN A 22 1.09 9.17 -9.53
CA GLN A 22 1.03 9.06 -8.08
C GLN A 22 1.92 7.91 -7.63
N ASP A 23 2.82 8.18 -6.69
CA ASP A 23 3.66 7.15 -6.12
C ASP A 23 2.79 6.23 -5.23
N ALA A 24 2.76 4.94 -5.56
CA ALA A 24 2.07 3.93 -4.76
C ALA A 24 2.78 3.67 -3.42
N ARG A 25 4.00 4.21 -3.25
CA ARG A 25 4.77 4.07 -2.03
C ARG A 25 4.29 5.05 -0.96
N LEU A 26 3.79 4.52 0.14
CA LEU A 26 3.42 5.32 1.30
C LEU A 26 4.66 5.86 2.01
N LYS A 27 4.57 7.09 2.45
CA LYS A 27 5.56 7.70 3.35
C LYS A 27 5.22 7.27 4.77
N LEU A 28 5.79 6.14 5.19
CA LEU A 28 5.58 5.61 6.54
C LEU A 28 6.61 6.22 7.48
N PRO A 29 6.19 6.96 8.51
CA PRO A 29 7.10 7.44 9.54
C PRO A 29 7.70 6.27 10.34
N GLU A 30 8.78 6.51 11.05
CA GLU A 30 9.40 5.49 11.89
C GLU A 30 8.59 5.14 13.14
N PHE A 31 7.48 5.85 13.40
CA PHE A 31 6.61 5.64 14.57
C PHE A 31 7.39 5.41 15.88
N LYS A 32 8.40 6.22 16.13
CA LYS A 32 9.28 6.06 17.31
C LYS A 32 8.51 6.05 18.62
N SER A 33 7.43 6.83 18.70
CA SER A 33 6.52 6.87 19.85
C SER A 33 5.80 5.54 20.06
N LEU A 34 5.42 4.85 18.99
CA LEU A 34 4.77 3.54 19.05
C LEU A 34 5.78 2.44 19.36
N ALA A 35 6.94 2.45 18.72
CA ALA A 35 8.00 1.48 18.96
C ALA A 35 8.46 1.49 20.43
N GLY A 36 8.50 2.65 21.07
CA GLY A 36 8.86 2.77 22.49
C GLY A 36 7.80 2.26 23.47
N LYS A 37 6.55 2.11 23.05
CA LYS A 37 5.43 1.59 23.86
C LYS A 37 5.09 0.14 23.52
N ALA A 38 5.48 -0.32 22.35
CA ALA A 38 5.16 -1.65 21.86
C ALA A 38 5.94 -2.73 22.64
N THR A 39 5.27 -3.85 22.91
CA THR A 39 5.89 -5.07 23.41
C THR A 39 6.59 -5.83 22.30
N GLU A 40 6.08 -5.69 21.06
CA GLU A 40 6.68 -6.25 19.87
C GLU A 40 6.56 -5.24 18.72
N SER A 41 7.60 -5.14 17.90
CA SER A 41 7.58 -4.30 16.70
C SER A 41 8.22 -5.01 15.52
N VAL A 42 7.51 -5.05 14.40
CA VAL A 42 7.99 -5.59 13.13
C VAL A 42 8.10 -4.45 12.13
N ASN A 43 9.32 -4.21 11.64
CA ASN A 43 9.62 -3.20 10.65
C ASN A 43 10.35 -3.84 9.48
N ILE A 44 9.61 -4.13 8.40
CA ILE A 44 10.15 -4.73 7.19
C ILE A 44 10.10 -3.68 6.07
N SER A 45 11.20 -3.60 5.30
CA SER A 45 11.26 -2.79 4.09
C SER A 45 12.09 -3.55 3.06
N LEU A 46 11.40 -4.15 2.08
CA LEU A 46 12.03 -4.88 0.98
C LEU A 46 12.14 -3.95 -0.22
N SER A 47 13.36 -3.75 -0.68
CA SER A 47 13.67 -3.01 -1.91
C SER A 47 13.60 -3.93 -3.14
N PRO A 48 13.56 -3.40 -4.37
CA PRO A 48 13.56 -4.20 -5.59
C PRO A 48 14.73 -5.18 -5.65
N TRP A 49 15.91 -4.76 -5.21
CA TRP A 49 17.09 -5.61 -5.19
C TRP A 49 16.93 -6.82 -4.27
N LEU A 50 16.42 -6.63 -3.04
CA LEU A 50 16.16 -7.73 -2.11
C LEU A 50 15.11 -8.70 -2.64
N LEU A 51 14.06 -8.19 -3.27
CA LEU A 51 13.00 -9.00 -3.88
C LEU A 51 13.55 -9.83 -5.07
N HIS A 52 14.40 -9.24 -5.89
CA HIS A 52 15.09 -9.96 -6.98
C HIS A 52 16.00 -11.05 -6.44
N MET A 53 16.76 -10.76 -5.39
CA MET A 53 17.60 -11.77 -4.74
C MET A 53 16.74 -12.92 -4.18
N ALA A 54 15.65 -12.60 -3.47
CA ALA A 54 14.75 -13.62 -2.96
C ALA A 54 14.20 -14.52 -4.09
N GLY A 55 13.79 -13.92 -5.22
CA GLY A 55 13.35 -14.66 -6.41
C GLY A 55 14.42 -15.55 -7.02
N ALA A 56 15.70 -15.19 -6.92
CA ALA A 56 16.80 -15.99 -7.44
C ALA A 56 17.04 -17.30 -6.65
N PHE A 57 16.60 -17.36 -5.40
CA PHE A 57 16.68 -18.58 -4.57
C PHE A 57 15.45 -19.49 -4.70
N ILE A 58 14.42 -19.07 -5.42
CA ILE A 58 13.25 -19.90 -5.69
C ILE A 58 13.59 -20.85 -6.84
N ASP A 59 13.42 -22.14 -6.57
CA ASP A 59 13.66 -23.19 -7.56
C ASP A 59 12.50 -23.23 -8.58
N ASP A 60 12.78 -23.42 -9.85
CA ASP A 60 11.77 -23.47 -10.93
C ASP A 60 11.20 -24.89 -11.14
N LYS A 61 11.18 -25.73 -10.10
CA LYS A 61 10.81 -27.15 -10.20
C LYS A 61 9.31 -27.44 -10.24
N ASP A 62 8.50 -26.52 -9.77
CA ASP A 62 7.05 -26.67 -9.72
C ASP A 62 6.34 -25.37 -10.15
N GLU A 63 5.07 -25.49 -10.55
CA GLU A 63 4.28 -24.36 -11.06
C GLU A 63 4.08 -23.25 -10.01
N ASP A 64 3.97 -23.61 -8.73
CA ASP A 64 3.78 -22.65 -7.64
C ASP A 64 5.04 -21.80 -7.43
N SER A 65 6.22 -22.41 -7.54
CA SER A 65 7.51 -21.72 -7.46
C SER A 65 7.70 -20.76 -8.63
N VAL A 66 7.36 -21.18 -9.84
CA VAL A 66 7.41 -20.30 -11.04
C VAL A 66 6.42 -19.14 -10.88
N ALA A 67 5.19 -19.40 -10.43
CA ALA A 67 4.19 -18.36 -10.20
C ALA A 67 4.65 -17.34 -9.13
N THR A 68 5.25 -17.82 -8.04
CA THR A 68 5.80 -16.99 -6.97
C THR A 68 6.95 -16.10 -7.49
N LYS A 69 7.83 -16.63 -8.32
CA LYS A 69 8.92 -15.88 -8.94
C LYS A 69 8.41 -14.78 -9.86
N HIS A 70 7.40 -15.08 -10.69
CA HIS A 70 6.74 -14.07 -11.51
C HIS A 70 6.07 -12.98 -10.68
N LEU A 71 5.41 -13.36 -9.59
CA LEU A 71 4.81 -12.41 -8.67
C LEU A 71 5.85 -11.47 -8.06
N LEU A 72 6.94 -12.02 -7.53
CA LEU A 72 8.04 -11.22 -6.97
C LEU A 72 8.68 -10.27 -8.01
N ALA A 73 8.77 -10.69 -9.26
CA ALA A 73 9.28 -9.84 -10.33
C ALA A 73 8.36 -8.62 -10.63
N GLY A 74 7.06 -8.74 -10.37
CA GLY A 74 6.08 -7.64 -10.49
C GLY A 74 6.14 -6.64 -9.34
N ILE A 75 6.71 -7.03 -8.18
CA ILE A 75 6.75 -6.21 -6.98
C ILE A 75 8.02 -5.33 -6.97
N LYS A 76 7.81 -4.04 -6.74
CA LYS A 76 8.89 -3.04 -6.64
C LYS A 76 9.33 -2.79 -5.20
N SER A 77 8.42 -2.85 -4.25
CA SER A 77 8.76 -2.76 -2.82
C SER A 77 7.64 -3.30 -1.95
N ILE A 78 8.02 -3.77 -0.77
CA ILE A 78 7.10 -4.13 0.31
C ILE A 78 7.55 -3.39 1.57
N GLN A 79 6.60 -2.75 2.24
CA GLN A 79 6.80 -2.13 3.54
C GLN A 79 5.77 -2.72 4.51
N ILE A 80 6.24 -3.19 5.66
CA ILE A 80 5.38 -3.67 6.74
C ILE A 80 5.79 -2.95 8.01
N ARG A 81 4.82 -2.43 8.74
CA ARG A 81 4.97 -1.88 10.07
C ARG A 81 3.89 -2.49 10.94
N SER A 82 4.28 -3.22 11.97
CA SER A 82 3.35 -3.81 12.91
C SER A 82 3.86 -3.57 14.33
N TYR A 83 2.96 -3.18 15.21
CA TYR A 83 3.24 -2.86 16.61
C TYR A 83 2.21 -3.55 17.48
N GLN A 84 2.66 -4.32 18.45
CA GLN A 84 1.81 -4.98 19.43
C GLN A 84 2.01 -4.32 20.80
N PHE A 85 0.94 -4.18 21.58
CA PHE A 85 0.92 -3.45 22.84
C PHE A 85 0.40 -4.33 23.99
N ALA A 86 0.91 -4.10 25.20
CA ALA A 86 0.45 -4.80 26.38
C ALA A 86 -0.96 -4.37 26.80
N THR A 87 -1.35 -3.14 26.52
CA THR A 87 -2.64 -2.54 26.91
C THR A 87 -3.41 -2.07 25.69
N ASP A 88 -4.74 -2.06 25.79
CA ASP A 88 -5.62 -1.60 24.74
C ASP A 88 -5.38 -0.10 24.46
N PHE A 89 -5.43 0.26 23.18
CA PHE A 89 -5.32 1.64 22.70
C PHE A 89 -4.09 2.42 23.18
N ALA A 90 -2.94 1.74 23.29
CA ALA A 90 -1.67 2.38 23.61
C ALA A 90 -1.15 3.31 22.48
N TYR A 91 -1.77 3.28 21.30
CA TYR A 91 -1.53 4.16 20.18
C TYR A 91 -2.71 5.12 19.97
N SER A 92 -2.49 6.23 19.27
CA SER A 92 -3.53 7.21 19.00
C SER A 92 -4.07 7.08 17.57
N ILE A 93 -5.28 7.60 17.34
CA ILE A 93 -5.87 7.67 16.02
C ILE A 93 -5.06 8.58 15.09
N ASP A 94 -4.41 9.61 15.63
CA ASP A 94 -3.55 10.54 14.88
C ASP A 94 -2.36 9.83 14.23
N ASP A 95 -1.83 8.78 14.87
CA ASP A 95 -0.76 7.94 14.31
C ASP A 95 -1.22 7.25 13.02
N ILE A 96 -2.52 6.93 12.93
CA ILE A 96 -3.13 6.23 11.80
C ILE A 96 -3.56 7.22 10.71
N ASP A 97 -4.12 8.36 11.09
CA ASP A 97 -4.71 9.34 10.18
C ASP A 97 -3.66 9.93 9.23
N GLY A 98 -2.43 10.10 9.68
CA GLY A 98 -1.30 10.49 8.83
C GLY A 98 -1.01 9.51 7.69
N VAL A 99 -1.32 8.23 7.87
CA VAL A 99 -1.22 7.20 6.82
C VAL A 99 -2.48 7.18 5.97
N ARG A 100 -3.66 7.16 6.60
CA ARG A 100 -4.96 7.15 5.91
C ARG A 100 -5.13 8.35 4.98
N SER A 101 -4.63 9.52 5.35
CA SER A 101 -4.70 10.72 4.51
C SER A 101 -3.98 10.56 3.17
N GLN A 102 -2.91 9.77 3.10
CA GLN A 102 -2.22 9.47 1.84
C GLN A 102 -3.06 8.56 0.92
N LEU A 103 -3.95 7.74 1.51
CA LEU A 103 -4.82 6.80 0.81
C LEU A 103 -6.14 7.42 0.32
N THR A 104 -6.37 8.71 0.59
CA THR A 104 -7.50 9.49 0.05
C THR A 104 -7.13 10.25 -1.23
N GLY A 105 -5.86 10.19 -1.65
CA GLY A 105 -5.37 10.85 -2.86
C GLY A 105 -5.93 10.25 -4.15
N PRO A 106 -5.79 10.95 -5.28
CA PRO A 106 -6.30 10.49 -6.57
C PRO A 106 -5.70 9.12 -6.95
N GLY A 107 -6.51 8.26 -7.56
CA GLY A 107 -6.11 6.91 -7.99
C GLY A 107 -6.18 5.83 -6.91
N TRP A 108 -6.17 6.18 -5.62
CA TRP A 108 -6.43 5.23 -4.56
C TRP A 108 -7.94 4.93 -4.46
N ASN A 109 -8.27 3.66 -4.42
CA ASN A 109 -9.63 3.17 -4.23
C ASN A 109 -9.65 2.23 -3.04
N ARG A 110 -10.61 2.41 -2.14
CA ARG A 110 -10.83 1.47 -1.05
C ARG A 110 -11.54 0.25 -1.59
N LEU A 111 -10.89 -0.91 -1.50
CA LEU A 111 -11.43 -2.21 -1.92
C LEU A 111 -12.31 -2.82 -0.85
N MET A 112 -11.90 -2.67 0.41
CA MET A 112 -12.55 -3.33 1.53
C MET A 112 -12.45 -2.45 2.76
N GLN A 113 -13.53 -2.47 3.54
CA GLN A 113 -13.56 -1.96 4.89
C GLN A 113 -14.27 -2.98 5.78
N VAL A 114 -13.60 -3.42 6.82
CA VAL A 114 -14.19 -4.24 7.87
C VAL A 114 -14.16 -3.44 9.15
N HIS A 115 -15.29 -3.31 9.80
CA HIS A 115 -15.44 -2.63 11.07
C HIS A 115 -16.18 -3.54 12.04
N HIS A 116 -15.48 -4.03 13.05
CA HIS A 116 -16.06 -4.82 14.13
C HIS A 116 -16.25 -3.94 15.38
N ARG A 117 -17.47 -3.41 15.55
CA ARG A 117 -17.78 -2.52 16.66
C ARG A 117 -17.54 -3.16 18.02
N ASP A 118 -17.89 -4.44 18.17
CA ASP A 118 -17.77 -5.17 19.44
C ASP A 118 -16.31 -5.45 19.83
N LYS A 119 -15.42 -5.51 18.84
CA LYS A 119 -13.98 -5.78 19.04
C LYS A 119 -13.12 -4.53 18.89
N SER A 120 -13.71 -3.41 18.45
CA SER A 120 -12.96 -2.19 18.09
C SER A 120 -11.85 -2.45 17.09
N GLU A 121 -12.16 -3.28 16.08
CA GLU A 121 -11.24 -3.66 15.01
C GLU A 121 -11.66 -2.95 13.73
N ASP A 122 -10.71 -2.28 13.07
CA ASP A 122 -10.88 -1.66 11.77
C ASP A 122 -9.81 -2.18 10.81
N VAL A 123 -10.23 -2.70 9.66
CA VAL A 123 -9.33 -3.09 8.59
C VAL A 123 -9.78 -2.44 7.30
N ASP A 124 -8.91 -1.60 6.74
CA ASP A 124 -9.11 -0.97 5.45
C ASP A 124 -8.08 -1.49 4.45
N MET A 125 -8.54 -1.92 3.27
CA MET A 125 -7.68 -2.29 2.15
C MET A 125 -7.89 -1.33 0.98
N TYR A 126 -6.80 -0.89 0.39
CA TYR A 126 -6.79 0.06 -0.72
C TYR A 126 -5.97 -0.48 -1.89
N VAL A 127 -6.36 -0.09 -3.09
CA VAL A 127 -5.61 -0.32 -4.32
C VAL A 127 -5.38 1.00 -5.04
N LEU A 128 -4.18 1.20 -5.55
CA LEU A 128 -3.87 2.28 -6.47
C LEU A 128 -3.97 1.75 -7.90
N ILE A 129 -4.88 2.34 -8.69
CA ILE A 129 -5.05 2.01 -10.11
C ILE A 129 -4.74 3.26 -10.94
N GLU A 130 -3.86 3.11 -11.90
CA GLU A 130 -3.52 4.15 -12.86
C GLU A 130 -3.49 3.56 -14.27
N ASN A 131 -4.21 4.18 -15.20
CA ASN A 131 -4.35 3.70 -16.59
C ASN A 131 -4.80 2.23 -16.68
N ASN A 132 -5.75 1.84 -15.83
CA ASN A 132 -6.29 0.47 -15.73
C ASN A 132 -5.25 -0.58 -15.30
N VAL A 133 -4.14 -0.16 -14.71
CA VAL A 133 -3.09 -1.03 -14.19
C VAL A 133 -2.97 -0.81 -12.68
N THR A 134 -2.94 -1.88 -11.92
CA THR A 134 -2.64 -1.83 -10.50
C THR A 134 -1.19 -1.39 -10.29
N LYS A 135 -0.98 -0.40 -9.45
CA LYS A 135 0.33 0.15 -9.09
C LYS A 135 0.75 -0.20 -7.68
N GLY A 136 -0.20 -0.56 -6.82
CA GLY A 136 0.09 -0.96 -5.47
C GLY A 136 -1.14 -1.22 -4.63
N PHE A 137 -0.90 -1.80 -3.46
CA PHE A 137 -1.88 -2.08 -2.42
C PHE A 137 -1.43 -1.49 -1.10
N ALA A 138 -2.40 -1.14 -0.28
CA ALA A 138 -2.17 -0.77 1.10
C ALA A 138 -3.24 -1.41 1.99
N LEU A 139 -2.82 -1.91 3.15
CA LEU A 139 -3.69 -2.39 4.21
C LEU A 139 -3.36 -1.62 5.47
N VAL A 140 -4.39 -1.13 6.15
CA VAL A 140 -4.29 -0.49 7.46
C VAL A 140 -5.22 -1.24 8.39
N ALA A 141 -4.67 -1.93 9.37
CA ALA A 141 -5.41 -2.63 10.41
C ALA A 141 -5.15 -1.99 11.76
N SER A 142 -6.21 -1.68 12.48
CA SER A 142 -6.18 -1.16 13.83
C SER A 142 -7.05 -2.01 14.74
N GLU A 143 -6.44 -2.58 15.76
CA GLU A 143 -7.04 -3.44 16.77
C GLU A 143 -6.69 -2.88 18.16
N PRO A 144 -7.41 -3.22 19.23
CA PRO A 144 -7.14 -2.64 20.55
C PRO A 144 -5.67 -2.71 20.99
N ARG A 145 -4.99 -3.81 20.66
CA ARG A 145 -3.59 -4.07 21.04
C ARG A 145 -2.63 -4.21 19.87
N GLN A 146 -3.09 -3.96 18.66
CA GLN A 146 -2.24 -4.11 17.49
C GLN A 146 -2.55 -3.04 16.44
N PHE A 147 -1.50 -2.52 15.84
CA PHE A 147 -1.58 -1.64 14.70
C PHE A 147 -0.67 -2.15 13.61
N THR A 148 -1.22 -2.37 12.41
CA THR A 148 -0.47 -2.92 11.28
C THR A 148 -0.72 -2.10 10.02
N ILE A 149 0.36 -1.79 9.31
CA ILE A 149 0.33 -1.20 7.97
C ILE A 149 1.14 -2.10 7.05
N ILE A 150 0.57 -2.41 5.90
CA ILE A 150 1.24 -3.09 4.80
C ILE A 150 1.09 -2.23 3.56
N ASN A 151 2.20 -1.95 2.88
CA ASN A 151 2.19 -1.28 1.59
C ASN A 151 3.03 -2.08 0.59
N ILE A 152 2.40 -2.49 -0.50
CA ILE A 152 3.02 -3.24 -1.59
C ILE A 152 2.95 -2.36 -2.84
N VAL A 153 4.08 -2.10 -3.46
CA VAL A 153 4.20 -1.32 -4.69
C VAL A 153 4.58 -2.26 -5.82
N GLY A 154 3.82 -2.27 -6.88
CA GLY A 154 4.07 -3.11 -8.04
C GLY A 154 2.81 -3.40 -8.83
N SER A 155 2.99 -4.08 -9.97
CA SER A 155 1.90 -4.53 -10.83
C SER A 155 1.50 -5.94 -10.43
N ILE A 156 0.71 -6.04 -9.36
CA ILE A 156 0.15 -7.29 -8.84
C ILE A 156 -1.37 -7.25 -8.92
N THR A 157 -2.01 -8.38 -8.99
CA THR A 157 -3.47 -8.49 -8.99
C THR A 157 -3.99 -8.82 -7.59
N ILE A 158 -5.31 -8.64 -7.39
CA ILE A 158 -5.95 -9.05 -6.12
C ILE A 158 -5.81 -10.56 -5.90
N ASP A 159 -5.81 -11.34 -6.97
CA ASP A 159 -5.68 -12.81 -6.91
C ASP A 159 -4.27 -13.26 -6.49
N ASP A 160 -3.29 -12.37 -6.55
CA ASP A 160 -1.91 -12.65 -6.14
C ASP A 160 -1.68 -12.42 -4.64
N LEU A 161 -2.54 -11.65 -3.97
CA LEU A 161 -2.38 -11.31 -2.55
C LEU A 161 -2.33 -12.55 -1.62
N PRO A 162 -3.18 -13.58 -1.80
CA PRO A 162 -3.11 -14.79 -0.97
C PRO A 162 -1.80 -15.56 -1.10
N LYS A 163 -1.16 -15.52 -2.27
CA LYS A 163 0.14 -16.16 -2.50
C LYS A 163 1.25 -15.50 -1.67
N LEU A 164 1.16 -14.19 -1.45
CA LEU A 164 2.09 -13.45 -0.60
C LEU A 164 1.90 -13.76 0.89
N GLU A 165 0.67 -14.02 1.32
CA GLU A 165 0.34 -14.33 2.72
C GLU A 165 1.12 -15.55 3.23
N GLY A 166 1.13 -16.65 2.47
CA GLY A 166 1.80 -17.89 2.85
C GLY A 166 3.33 -17.75 3.00
N HIS A 167 3.96 -16.80 2.30
CA HIS A 167 5.40 -16.63 2.27
C HIS A 167 5.91 -15.52 3.20
N LEU A 168 5.06 -14.56 3.55
CA LEU A 168 5.45 -13.38 4.33
C LEU A 168 4.90 -13.37 5.75
N HIS A 169 4.19 -14.43 6.19
CA HIS A 169 3.54 -14.50 7.52
C HIS A 169 2.68 -13.26 7.79
N LEU A 170 1.98 -12.77 6.75
CA LEU A 170 1.09 -11.63 6.88
C LEU A 170 -0.12 -12.00 7.74
N PRO A 171 -0.67 -11.07 8.54
CA PRO A 171 -1.93 -11.31 9.22
C PRO A 171 -2.99 -11.71 8.19
N LYS A 172 -3.82 -12.70 8.53
CA LYS A 172 -4.75 -13.43 7.66
C LYS A 172 -5.56 -12.55 6.70
N LEU A 173 -5.06 -12.34 5.50
CA LEU A 173 -5.78 -11.69 4.40
C LEU A 173 -6.90 -12.60 3.85
N ALA A 174 -6.80 -13.92 4.09
CA ALA A 174 -7.78 -14.89 3.65
C ALA A 174 -9.16 -14.73 4.31
N GLU A 175 -9.23 -14.28 5.56
CA GLU A 175 -10.50 -14.00 6.25
C GLU A 175 -11.21 -12.78 5.64
N ALA A 176 -10.43 -11.81 5.15
CA ALA A 176 -10.94 -10.65 4.45
C ALA A 176 -11.64 -11.02 3.12
N ARG A 177 -11.10 -12.02 2.39
CA ARG A 177 -11.69 -12.50 1.13
C ARG A 177 -12.99 -13.28 1.34
N ALA A 178 -13.10 -14.08 2.39
CA ALA A 178 -14.30 -14.85 2.67
C ALA A 178 -15.53 -13.94 2.89
N ASN A 179 -15.31 -12.77 3.47
CA ASN A 179 -16.35 -11.77 3.71
C ASN A 179 -16.71 -10.93 2.46
N LEU A 180 -15.91 -11.00 1.39
CA LEU A 180 -16.16 -10.26 0.14
C LEU A 180 -17.08 -11.06 -0.82
N LEU A 181 -17.23 -12.37 -0.60
CA LEU A 181 -17.98 -13.29 -1.48
C LEU A 181 -19.35 -13.68 -0.88
N MET A 182 -19.71 -13.17 0.29
CA MET A 182 -21.04 -13.28 0.90
C MET A 182 -21.78 -11.95 0.82
#